data_31619248a0ba9353715afbcc123b72b0
#
_entry.id   31619248a0ba9353715afbcc123b72b0
#
_cell.length_a   1.000
_cell.length_b   1.000
_cell.length_c   1.000
_cell.angle_alpha   90.00
_cell.angle_beta   90.00
_cell.angle_gamma   90.00
#
_symmetry.space_group_name_H-M   'P 1'
#
loop_
_entity.id
_entity.type
_entity.pdbx_description
1 polymer ?
#
loop_
_entity_poly.entity_id
_entity_poly.type
_entity_poly.pdbx_seq_one_letter_code
_entity_poly.pdbx_strand_id
1 'polypeptide(L)'
;MKRIDLVFRSVGERTAQFALEQAIKNIQPQHVHLIENVKPFSLAVTQMLTIAYDCDFVVFMDADCLIMEDMQPFLQSNHYPYVDCYVLDKFRNHIHCGVHITRVDVVQAMKDVQIPVDDLKYILRPESRLRELALAKLNLGKTFKKFAIYHDFFQFYYDIFAKYALRELRSREDYSRTKLNMNQRDWIRQKDDLDFVIANSAFEYTRRMISPDAPNHKIAKFIVSLPEIASQQLSQLSILEKPPFAPQEALDLITKFNFKGKDWNQKMKVFGIGLSRTGTKSLTMALNNIGNNVIHYPNDQKTLKELIAGNYNFSCLQNFDGITDITIAPFYAQLDKLFPDSKFILTLRDRKAWLKSLEDSWRNKPLIDDSSNHLIQLRIVLRMAVYGTCVFNEERLSYVYDLHYKNVLDYFKDRPESLLVINICDGEGWEKLCPFLGYPITDEPFPSINQKKKLNGNSN
;
A
#
# COMPACT_ATOMS: atom_id res chain seq x y z
N MET A 1 31.56 -7.59 1.97
CA MET A 1 30.44 -7.43 1.01
C MET A 1 29.38 -8.43 1.39
N LYS A 2 28.11 -8.01 1.45
CA LYS A 2 27.01 -8.93 1.77
C LYS A 2 26.75 -9.87 0.61
N ARG A 3 26.50 -11.14 0.94
CA ARG A 3 26.17 -12.17 -0.03
C ARG A 3 24.68 -12.16 -0.27
N ILE A 4 24.27 -12.05 -1.52
CA ILE A 4 22.88 -11.91 -1.94
C ILE A 4 22.54 -13.05 -2.89
N ASP A 5 21.50 -13.81 -2.61
CA ASP A 5 20.93 -14.77 -3.53
C ASP A 5 19.65 -14.22 -4.15
N LEU A 6 19.36 -14.59 -5.37
CA LEU A 6 18.12 -14.31 -6.08
C LEU A 6 17.31 -15.60 -6.23
N VAL A 7 16.07 -15.58 -5.77
CA VAL A 7 15.06 -16.59 -6.14
C VAL A 7 14.11 -15.96 -7.14
N PHE A 8 14.19 -16.41 -8.36
CA PHE A 8 13.35 -15.96 -9.46
C PHE A 8 12.26 -16.98 -9.75
N ARG A 9 11.01 -16.53 -9.70
CA ARG A 9 9.83 -17.40 -9.89
C ARG A 9 9.13 -17.05 -11.20
N SER A 10 8.94 -18.06 -12.05
CA SER A 10 8.23 -17.91 -13.31
C SER A 10 7.28 -19.08 -13.57
N VAL A 11 6.14 -18.74 -14.18
CA VAL A 11 5.21 -19.73 -14.75
C VAL A 11 5.00 -19.51 -16.25
N GLY A 12 5.99 -18.87 -16.89
CA GLY A 12 6.01 -18.55 -18.31
C GLY A 12 5.45 -17.16 -18.64
N GLU A 13 5.61 -16.20 -17.70
CA GLU A 13 5.21 -14.81 -17.92
C GLU A 13 5.89 -14.23 -19.16
N ARG A 14 5.19 -13.37 -19.87
CA ARG A 14 5.64 -12.75 -21.12
C ARG A 14 7.00 -12.03 -20.99
N THR A 15 7.28 -11.51 -19.81
CA THR A 15 8.51 -10.76 -19.48
C THR A 15 9.63 -11.62 -18.87
N ALA A 16 9.44 -12.91 -18.63
CA ALA A 16 10.28 -13.72 -17.75
C ALA A 16 11.78 -13.64 -18.08
N GLN A 17 12.17 -13.82 -19.33
CA GLN A 17 13.58 -13.78 -19.72
C GLN A 17 14.19 -12.38 -19.48
N PHE A 18 13.53 -11.33 -19.96
CA PHE A 18 14.01 -9.96 -19.78
C PHE A 18 14.04 -9.55 -18.31
N ALA A 19 13.03 -9.95 -17.52
CA ALA A 19 12.97 -9.72 -16.09
C ALA A 19 14.16 -10.36 -15.35
N LEU A 20 14.52 -11.59 -15.71
CA LEU A 20 15.66 -12.29 -15.14
C LEU A 20 16.99 -11.59 -15.48
N GLU A 21 17.18 -11.21 -16.74
CA GLU A 21 18.38 -10.47 -17.20
C GLU A 21 18.54 -9.15 -16.44
N GLN A 22 17.46 -8.38 -16.30
CA GLN A 22 17.48 -7.12 -15.55
C GLN A 22 17.71 -7.34 -14.05
N ALA A 23 17.13 -8.39 -13.47
CA ALA A 23 17.35 -8.74 -12.08
C ALA A 23 18.81 -9.12 -11.81
N ILE A 24 19.41 -9.98 -12.62
CA ILE A 24 20.82 -10.37 -12.50
C ILE A 24 21.72 -9.13 -12.59
N LYS A 25 21.47 -8.26 -13.58
CA LYS A 25 22.24 -7.02 -13.78
C LYS A 25 22.16 -6.07 -12.57
N ASN A 26 20.97 -5.88 -12.02
CA ASN A 26 20.70 -4.84 -11.03
C ASN A 26 20.81 -5.33 -9.57
N ILE A 27 20.74 -6.63 -9.33
CA ILE A 27 20.93 -7.27 -8.01
C ILE A 27 22.36 -7.79 -7.86
N GLN A 28 23.01 -8.25 -8.94
CA GLN A 28 24.30 -8.92 -8.93
C GLN A 28 24.39 -10.02 -7.87
N PRO A 29 23.49 -11.03 -7.94
CA PRO A 29 23.41 -12.07 -6.94
C PRO A 29 24.60 -13.03 -7.00
N GLN A 30 24.95 -13.64 -5.86
CA GLN A 30 25.94 -14.71 -5.79
C GLN A 30 25.42 -15.99 -6.44
N HIS A 31 24.16 -16.34 -6.15
CA HIS A 31 23.47 -17.47 -6.78
C HIS A 31 22.10 -17.05 -7.28
N VAL A 32 21.68 -17.66 -8.39
CA VAL A 32 20.35 -17.50 -8.94
C VAL A 32 19.63 -18.85 -8.85
N HIS A 33 18.54 -18.89 -8.13
CA HIS A 33 17.68 -20.06 -7.97
C HIS A 33 16.42 -19.85 -8.80
N LEU A 34 16.23 -20.69 -9.83
CA LEU A 34 15.08 -20.62 -10.71
C LEU A 34 13.99 -21.58 -10.22
N ILE A 35 12.77 -21.07 -10.03
CA ILE A 35 11.58 -21.85 -9.74
C ILE A 35 10.60 -21.63 -10.88
N GLU A 36 10.60 -22.59 -11.81
CA GLU A 36 9.90 -22.45 -13.08
C GLU A 36 8.74 -23.44 -13.19
N ASN A 37 7.62 -22.95 -13.71
CA ASN A 37 6.43 -23.75 -14.03
C ASN A 37 5.81 -24.49 -12.82
N VAL A 38 6.06 -24.04 -11.60
CA VAL A 38 5.54 -24.65 -10.37
C VAL A 38 4.19 -24.06 -10.00
N LYS A 39 3.15 -24.87 -10.07
CA LYS A 39 1.76 -24.52 -9.74
C LYS A 39 1.16 -25.55 -8.77
N PRO A 40 0.30 -25.14 -7.84
CA PRO A 40 -0.09 -23.77 -7.48
C PRO A 40 1.06 -23.01 -6.80
N PHE A 41 0.91 -21.69 -6.62
CA PHE A 41 1.94 -20.81 -6.04
C PHE A 41 2.44 -21.26 -4.67
N SER A 42 1.60 -21.93 -3.85
CA SER A 42 2.01 -22.51 -2.57
C SER A 42 3.11 -23.53 -2.70
N LEU A 43 3.15 -24.33 -3.79
CA LEU A 43 4.24 -25.28 -4.04
C LEU A 43 5.53 -24.55 -4.41
N ALA A 44 5.48 -23.50 -5.20
CA ALA A 44 6.65 -22.66 -5.49
C ALA A 44 7.22 -22.06 -4.20
N VAL A 45 6.35 -21.59 -3.29
CA VAL A 45 6.73 -21.11 -1.96
C VAL A 45 7.39 -22.21 -1.13
N THR A 46 6.87 -23.42 -1.15
CA THR A 46 7.50 -24.57 -0.46
C THR A 46 8.89 -24.85 -1.03
N GLN A 47 9.03 -24.88 -2.35
CA GLN A 47 10.34 -25.13 -2.99
C GLN A 47 11.38 -24.07 -2.62
N MET A 48 11.02 -22.78 -2.67
CA MET A 48 11.93 -21.70 -2.31
C MET A 48 12.41 -21.81 -0.85
N LEU A 49 11.59 -22.34 0.06
CA LEU A 49 11.95 -22.51 1.47
C LEU A 49 12.80 -23.79 1.73
N THR A 50 12.89 -24.71 0.76
CA THR A 50 13.74 -25.91 0.87
C THR A 50 15.17 -25.65 0.42
N ILE A 51 15.45 -24.54 -0.24
CA ILE A 51 16.79 -24.19 -0.72
C ILE A 51 17.71 -23.96 0.49
N ALA A 52 18.92 -24.51 0.41
CA ALA A 52 19.97 -24.28 1.40
C ALA A 52 20.73 -23.00 1.03
N TYR A 53 20.33 -21.88 1.63
CA TYR A 53 20.95 -20.58 1.37
C TYR A 53 22.26 -20.42 2.15
N ASP A 54 23.33 -20.02 1.46
CA ASP A 54 24.60 -19.58 2.06
C ASP A 54 24.82 -18.09 1.72
N CYS A 55 23.94 -17.24 2.20
CA CYS A 55 23.94 -15.81 1.92
C CYS A 55 23.43 -15.02 3.13
N ASP A 56 23.56 -13.69 3.08
CA ASP A 56 23.03 -12.80 4.12
C ASP A 56 21.56 -12.43 3.85
N PHE A 57 21.21 -12.24 2.57
CA PHE A 57 19.86 -11.89 2.14
C PHE A 57 19.46 -12.66 0.88
N VAL A 58 18.18 -12.98 0.81
CA VAL A 58 17.54 -13.52 -0.38
C VAL A 58 16.61 -12.46 -0.97
N VAL A 59 16.75 -12.18 -2.26
CA VAL A 59 15.78 -11.41 -3.03
C VAL A 59 14.82 -12.39 -3.68
N PHE A 60 13.56 -12.36 -3.27
CA PHE A 60 12.47 -13.11 -3.93
C PHE A 60 11.82 -12.21 -4.98
N MET A 61 11.68 -12.71 -6.19
CA MET A 61 11.15 -11.94 -7.30
C MET A 61 10.22 -12.78 -8.18
N ASP A 62 9.10 -12.19 -8.57
CA ASP A 62 8.18 -12.74 -9.57
C ASP A 62 8.55 -12.21 -10.98
N ALA A 63 8.41 -13.03 -12.00
CA ALA A 63 8.83 -12.75 -13.37
C ALA A 63 8.01 -11.62 -14.08
N ASP A 64 6.92 -11.19 -13.46
CA ASP A 64 6.12 -10.04 -13.89
C ASP A 64 6.64 -8.68 -13.41
N CYS A 65 7.77 -8.69 -12.68
CA CYS A 65 8.46 -7.50 -12.20
C CYS A 65 9.71 -7.21 -13.05
N LEU A 66 9.91 -5.95 -13.42
CA LEU A 66 11.11 -5.47 -14.13
C LEU A 66 11.89 -4.51 -13.24
N ILE A 67 13.03 -4.94 -12.74
CA ILE A 67 13.94 -4.11 -11.92
C ILE A 67 14.80 -3.26 -12.85
N MET A 68 14.61 -1.94 -12.84
CA MET A 68 15.22 -1.02 -13.78
C MET A 68 16.20 -0.04 -13.13
N GLU A 69 16.58 -0.26 -11.88
CA GLU A 69 17.65 0.50 -11.19
C GLU A 69 18.63 -0.43 -10.48
N ASP A 70 19.87 0.05 -10.31
CA ASP A 70 20.88 -0.67 -9.55
C ASP A 70 20.48 -0.74 -8.06
N MET A 71 20.23 -1.95 -7.57
CA MET A 71 19.85 -2.22 -6.18
C MET A 71 21.09 -2.45 -5.27
N GLN A 72 22.29 -2.61 -5.83
CA GLN A 72 23.50 -2.97 -5.07
C GLN A 72 23.82 -1.98 -3.93
N PRO A 73 23.78 -0.65 -4.11
CA PRO A 73 24.08 0.27 -3.02
C PRO A 73 23.20 0.05 -1.81
N PHE A 74 21.90 -0.22 -2.05
CA PHE A 74 20.97 -0.52 -0.97
C PHE A 74 21.21 -1.91 -0.38
N LEU A 75 21.37 -2.95 -1.20
CA LEU A 75 21.57 -4.32 -0.74
C LEU A 75 22.80 -4.44 0.15
N GLN A 76 23.92 -3.78 -0.21
CA GLN A 76 25.15 -3.79 0.56
C GLN A 76 25.03 -3.02 1.89
N SER A 77 24.23 -1.97 1.95
CA SER A 77 24.00 -1.19 3.18
C SER A 77 22.84 -1.71 4.02
N ASN A 78 21.97 -2.59 3.47
CA ASN A 78 20.74 -3.06 4.12
C ASN A 78 21.02 -3.80 5.44
N HIS A 79 20.36 -3.40 6.51
CA HIS A 79 20.40 -4.05 7.82
C HIS A 79 19.01 -4.51 8.30
N TYR A 80 17.97 -4.24 7.51
CA TYR A 80 16.60 -4.60 7.86
C TYR A 80 16.37 -6.10 7.64
N PRO A 81 15.64 -6.77 8.54
CA PRO A 81 15.38 -8.21 8.43
C PRO A 81 14.48 -8.55 7.25
N TYR A 82 13.61 -7.64 6.87
CA TYR A 82 12.70 -7.78 5.75
C TYR A 82 12.35 -6.42 5.12
N VAL A 83 12.44 -6.37 3.80
CA VAL A 83 12.08 -5.19 3.00
C VAL A 83 11.06 -5.59 1.94
N ASP A 84 9.90 -4.93 1.98
CA ASP A 84 8.86 -5.00 0.95
C ASP A 84 9.14 -3.91 -0.08
N CYS A 85 9.41 -4.29 -1.34
CA CYS A 85 9.75 -3.33 -2.37
C CYS A 85 8.48 -2.67 -2.94
N TYR A 86 8.44 -1.33 -2.97
CA TYR A 86 7.43 -0.62 -3.73
C TYR A 86 7.75 -0.66 -5.21
N VAL A 87 6.76 -0.98 -6.00
CA VAL A 87 6.79 -1.07 -7.45
C VAL A 87 5.77 -0.14 -8.08
N LEU A 88 5.98 0.26 -9.33
CA LEU A 88 4.94 0.89 -10.14
C LEU A 88 4.14 -0.22 -10.85
N ASP A 89 2.90 -0.38 -10.44
CA ASP A 89 1.96 -1.37 -10.98
C ASP A 89 1.05 -0.72 -12.02
N LYS A 90 0.89 -1.34 -13.19
CA LYS A 90 0.09 -0.80 -14.29
C LYS A 90 -1.36 -0.49 -13.87
N PHE A 91 -1.96 -1.33 -13.04
CA PHE A 91 -3.38 -1.30 -12.70
C PHE A 91 -3.70 -0.59 -11.38
N ARG A 92 -2.70 -0.44 -10.49
CA ARG A 92 -2.91 0.00 -9.10
C ARG A 92 -1.94 1.09 -8.64
N ASN A 93 -1.14 1.65 -9.56
CA ASN A 93 -0.10 2.63 -9.26
C ASN A 93 0.97 2.07 -8.30
N HIS A 94 1.43 2.86 -7.34
CA HIS A 94 2.47 2.44 -6.41
C HIS A 94 1.93 1.49 -5.35
N ILE A 95 2.42 0.27 -5.35
CA ILE A 95 2.09 -0.79 -4.39
C ILE A 95 3.36 -1.55 -4.00
N HIS A 96 3.30 -2.32 -2.93
CA HIS A 96 4.34 -3.27 -2.57
C HIS A 96 3.91 -4.68 -2.97
N CYS A 97 4.67 -5.31 -3.84
CA CYS A 97 4.45 -6.70 -4.29
C CYS A 97 5.60 -7.20 -5.16
N GLY A 98 5.64 -8.49 -5.39
CA GLY A 98 6.44 -9.15 -6.42
C GLY A 98 7.96 -9.16 -6.18
N VAL A 99 8.52 -8.22 -5.41
CA VAL A 99 9.94 -8.19 -5.06
C VAL A 99 10.09 -7.97 -3.55
N HIS A 100 10.82 -8.86 -2.90
CA HIS A 100 11.05 -8.84 -1.45
C HIS A 100 12.51 -9.14 -1.12
N ILE A 101 13.11 -8.40 -0.20
CA ILE A 101 14.47 -8.64 0.30
C ILE A 101 14.33 -9.18 1.72
N THR A 102 14.76 -10.41 1.94
CA THR A 102 14.54 -11.13 3.20
C THR A 102 15.87 -11.64 3.73
N ARG A 103 16.19 -11.33 4.98
CA ARG A 103 17.36 -11.88 5.66
C ARG A 103 17.20 -13.39 5.85
N VAL A 104 18.28 -14.13 5.72
CA VAL A 104 18.25 -15.61 5.66
C VAL A 104 17.64 -16.25 6.91
N ASP A 105 17.82 -15.66 8.10
CA ASP A 105 17.21 -16.18 9.34
C ASP A 105 15.68 -16.07 9.32
N VAL A 106 15.13 -15.02 8.67
CA VAL A 106 13.69 -14.88 8.46
C VAL A 106 13.19 -15.96 7.47
N VAL A 107 13.95 -16.25 6.42
CA VAL A 107 13.61 -17.32 5.47
C VAL A 107 13.57 -18.68 6.18
N GLN A 108 14.54 -18.94 7.04
CA GLN A 108 14.55 -20.17 7.85
C GLN A 108 13.36 -20.24 8.82
N ALA A 109 13.05 -19.11 9.48
CA ALA A 109 11.87 -19.05 10.34
C ALA A 109 10.56 -19.25 9.56
N MET A 110 10.47 -18.83 8.29
CA MET A 110 9.32 -19.11 7.42
C MET A 110 9.16 -20.61 7.14
N LYS A 111 10.26 -21.35 7.01
CA LYS A 111 10.25 -22.82 6.82
C LYS A 111 9.63 -23.53 8.02
N ASP A 112 9.87 -23.03 9.24
CA ASP A 112 9.44 -23.62 10.52
C ASP A 112 8.05 -23.17 10.97
N VAL A 113 7.35 -22.38 10.16
CA VAL A 113 6.01 -21.89 10.49
C VAL A 113 4.98 -23.00 10.32
N GLN A 114 4.19 -23.22 11.38
CA GLN A 114 3.01 -24.07 11.30
C GLN A 114 1.81 -23.24 10.84
N ILE A 115 1.23 -23.60 9.70
CA ILE A 115 0.03 -22.94 9.18
C ILE A 115 -1.20 -23.55 9.86
N PRO A 116 -2.10 -22.73 10.42
CA PRO A 116 -3.37 -23.23 10.93
C PRO A 116 -4.17 -23.99 9.85
N VAL A 117 -4.94 -24.98 10.30
CA VAL A 117 -5.82 -25.73 9.40
C VAL A 117 -6.83 -24.77 8.78
N ASP A 118 -7.05 -24.87 7.47
CA ASP A 118 -8.01 -24.07 6.70
C ASP A 118 -7.80 -22.54 6.80
N ASP A 119 -6.53 -22.09 6.84
CA ASP A 119 -6.16 -20.67 6.88
C ASP A 119 -6.43 -19.99 5.52
N LEU A 120 -7.49 -19.20 5.42
CA LEU A 120 -7.84 -18.47 4.21
C LEU A 120 -6.72 -17.50 3.77
N LYS A 121 -6.01 -16.88 4.71
CA LYS A 121 -4.90 -15.97 4.39
C LYS A 121 -3.76 -16.71 3.70
N TYR A 122 -3.49 -17.95 4.13
CA TYR A 122 -2.51 -18.80 3.48
C TYR A 122 -2.97 -19.25 2.09
N ILE A 123 -4.22 -19.66 1.92
CA ILE A 123 -4.78 -20.04 0.62
C ILE A 123 -4.65 -18.89 -0.39
N LEU A 124 -4.97 -17.67 0.03
CA LEU A 124 -4.95 -16.49 -0.83
C LEU A 124 -3.53 -15.94 -1.05
N ARG A 125 -2.65 -16.01 -0.05
CA ARG A 125 -1.34 -15.35 -0.04
C ARG A 125 -0.32 -16.19 0.74
N PRO A 126 0.10 -17.37 0.25
CA PRO A 126 0.90 -18.32 1.02
C PRO A 126 2.22 -17.72 1.51
N GLU A 127 3.00 -17.07 0.64
CA GLU A 127 4.26 -16.44 1.04
C GLU A 127 4.07 -15.33 2.06
N SER A 128 3.12 -14.42 1.82
CA SER A 128 2.85 -13.31 2.75
C SER A 128 2.42 -13.80 4.12
N ARG A 129 1.65 -14.90 4.17
CA ARG A 129 1.18 -15.47 5.44
C ARG A 129 2.32 -16.12 6.22
N LEU A 130 3.16 -16.92 5.57
CA LEU A 130 4.34 -17.52 6.21
C LEU A 130 5.28 -16.45 6.75
N ARG A 131 5.53 -15.41 5.97
CA ARG A 131 6.38 -14.27 6.36
C ARG A 131 5.80 -13.49 7.53
N GLU A 132 4.49 -13.22 7.51
CA GLU A 132 3.81 -12.55 8.63
C GLU A 132 4.03 -13.30 9.94
N LEU A 133 3.83 -14.62 9.93
CA LEU A 133 3.97 -15.47 11.10
C LEU A 133 5.44 -15.60 11.54
N ALA A 134 6.37 -15.72 10.60
CA ALA A 134 7.81 -15.77 10.90
C ALA A 134 8.32 -14.48 11.53
N LEU A 135 7.96 -13.32 10.97
CA LEU A 135 8.33 -12.02 11.53
C LEU A 135 7.74 -11.81 12.92
N ALA A 136 6.49 -12.22 13.14
CA ALA A 136 5.86 -12.15 14.46
C ALA A 136 6.59 -13.06 15.47
N LYS A 137 6.93 -14.31 15.09
CA LYS A 137 7.69 -15.25 15.93
C LYS A 137 9.06 -14.71 16.32
N LEU A 138 9.72 -13.97 15.42
CA LEU A 138 11.03 -13.37 15.67
C LEU A 138 10.95 -11.98 16.32
N ASN A 139 9.76 -11.45 16.55
CA ASN A 139 9.52 -10.08 17.00
C ASN A 139 10.21 -9.02 16.10
N LEU A 140 10.13 -9.22 14.78
CA LEU A 140 10.74 -8.37 13.78
C LEU A 140 9.67 -7.60 12.98
N GLY A 141 10.00 -6.37 12.56
CA GLY A 141 9.13 -5.53 11.75
C GLY A 141 9.41 -5.64 10.25
N LYS A 142 8.48 -5.09 9.47
CA LYS A 142 8.64 -4.86 8.03
C LYS A 142 9.21 -3.48 7.77
N THR A 143 10.05 -3.38 6.76
CA THR A 143 10.50 -2.11 6.20
C THR A 143 10.04 -2.05 4.74
N PHE A 144 9.83 -0.83 4.24
CA PHE A 144 9.43 -0.60 2.87
C PHE A 144 10.48 0.26 2.17
N LYS A 145 10.81 -0.10 0.94
CA LYS A 145 11.74 0.68 0.12
C LYS A 145 11.20 0.80 -1.30
N LYS A 146 11.27 1.99 -1.88
CA LYS A 146 10.89 2.25 -3.27
C LYS A 146 12.08 2.01 -4.18
N PHE A 147 11.81 1.33 -5.29
CA PHE A 147 12.74 1.10 -6.38
C PHE A 147 12.05 1.34 -7.73
N ALA A 148 12.82 1.63 -8.78
CA ALA A 148 12.31 1.68 -10.14
C ALA A 148 12.03 0.24 -10.63
N ILE A 149 10.92 -0.33 -10.16
CA ILE A 149 10.44 -1.65 -10.53
C ILE A 149 9.08 -1.47 -11.18
N TYR A 150 8.92 -2.01 -12.38
CA TYR A 150 7.65 -2.05 -13.10
C TYR A 150 6.97 -3.41 -12.89
N HIS A 151 5.68 -3.40 -12.65
CA HIS A 151 4.89 -4.60 -12.39
C HIS A 151 3.63 -4.61 -13.25
N ASP A 152 3.32 -5.76 -13.87
CA ASP A 152 2.12 -6.00 -14.69
C ASP A 152 2.00 -5.19 -15.98
N PHE A 153 3.03 -4.51 -16.46
CA PHE A 153 2.92 -3.68 -17.67
C PHE A 153 2.81 -4.47 -18.98
N PHE A 154 3.36 -5.67 -19.05
CA PHE A 154 3.55 -6.37 -20.34
C PHE A 154 3.03 -7.80 -20.32
N GLN A 155 2.18 -8.18 -19.38
CA GLN A 155 1.75 -9.55 -19.20
C GLN A 155 0.82 -10.03 -20.31
N PHE A 156 0.78 -11.35 -20.53
CA PHE A 156 -0.21 -11.97 -21.36
C PHE A 156 -1.62 -11.74 -20.84
N TYR A 157 -2.61 -11.75 -21.72
CA TYR A 157 -4.00 -11.53 -21.33
C TYR A 157 -4.53 -12.59 -20.38
N TYR A 158 -4.15 -13.86 -20.58
CA TYR A 158 -4.56 -14.93 -19.66
C TYR A 158 -3.95 -14.75 -18.25
N ASP A 159 -2.72 -14.25 -18.15
CA ASP A 159 -2.09 -13.96 -16.86
C ASP A 159 -2.79 -12.79 -16.15
N ILE A 160 -3.13 -11.74 -16.92
CA ILE A 160 -3.90 -10.61 -16.41
C ILE A 160 -5.24 -11.11 -15.87
N PHE A 161 -5.97 -11.92 -16.64
CA PHE A 161 -7.25 -12.47 -16.19
C PHE A 161 -7.10 -13.26 -14.89
N ALA A 162 -6.22 -14.25 -14.86
CA ALA A 162 -6.01 -15.11 -13.70
C ALA A 162 -5.60 -14.31 -12.46
N LYS A 163 -4.69 -13.36 -12.63
CA LYS A 163 -4.18 -12.48 -11.57
C LYS A 163 -5.28 -11.60 -10.99
N TYR A 164 -6.12 -10.98 -11.84
CA TYR A 164 -7.16 -10.06 -11.37
C TYR A 164 -8.40 -10.78 -10.83
N ALA A 165 -8.67 -12.00 -11.30
CA ALA A 165 -9.60 -12.92 -10.65
C ALA A 165 -9.16 -13.24 -9.21
N LEU A 166 -7.90 -13.59 -9.02
CA LEU A 166 -7.32 -13.84 -7.68
C LEU A 166 -7.28 -12.55 -6.84
N ARG A 167 -7.06 -11.38 -7.46
CA ARG A 167 -7.04 -10.08 -6.78
C ARG A 167 -8.40 -9.74 -6.18
N GLU A 168 -9.48 -10.07 -6.85
CA GLU A 168 -10.83 -9.90 -6.31
C GLU A 168 -11.00 -10.68 -5.01
N LEU A 169 -10.61 -11.96 -4.98
CA LEU A 169 -10.67 -12.80 -3.78
C LEU A 169 -9.82 -12.24 -2.63
N ARG A 170 -8.65 -11.69 -2.94
CA ARG A 170 -7.71 -11.08 -1.98
C ARG A 170 -8.17 -9.73 -1.42
N SER A 171 -9.22 -9.14 -1.96
CA SER A 171 -9.64 -7.77 -1.66
C SER A 171 -11.09 -7.70 -1.17
N ARG A 172 -11.54 -8.71 -0.41
CA ARG A 172 -12.92 -8.80 0.12
C ARG A 172 -13.14 -8.11 1.45
N GLU A 173 -12.06 -7.73 2.16
CA GLU A 173 -12.15 -6.90 3.37
C GLU A 173 -12.48 -5.45 2.99
N ASP A 174 -13.22 -4.74 3.82
CA ASP A 174 -13.80 -3.41 3.53
C ASP A 174 -12.82 -2.40 2.94
N TYR A 175 -11.64 -2.25 3.56
CA TYR A 175 -10.63 -1.31 3.05
C TYR A 175 -10.07 -1.73 1.69
N SER A 176 -9.67 -2.99 1.56
CA SER A 176 -9.11 -3.54 0.32
C SER A 176 -10.13 -3.53 -0.81
N ARG A 177 -11.39 -3.81 -0.49
CA ARG A 177 -12.52 -3.78 -1.43
C ARG A 177 -12.79 -2.37 -1.95
N THR A 178 -12.80 -1.39 -1.07
CA THR A 178 -13.01 0.02 -1.47
C THR A 178 -11.91 0.46 -2.42
N LYS A 179 -10.64 0.20 -2.08
CA LYS A 179 -9.50 0.54 -2.94
C LYS A 179 -9.57 -0.15 -4.30
N LEU A 180 -9.93 -1.43 -4.34
CA LEU A 180 -10.03 -2.18 -5.58
C LEU A 180 -11.20 -1.72 -6.46
N ASN A 181 -12.34 -1.37 -5.84
CA ASN A 181 -13.48 -0.80 -6.57
C ASN A 181 -13.14 0.56 -7.21
N MET A 182 -12.29 1.35 -6.58
CA MET A 182 -11.81 2.61 -7.16
C MET A 182 -10.93 2.34 -8.38
N ASN A 183 -9.97 1.43 -8.28
CA ASN A 183 -9.16 1.02 -9.43
C ASN A 183 -10.04 0.47 -10.57
N GLN A 184 -11.07 -0.32 -10.24
CA GLN A 184 -12.00 -0.84 -11.24
C GLN A 184 -12.72 0.26 -12.03
N ARG A 185 -13.11 1.34 -11.37
CA ARG A 185 -13.73 2.50 -12.04
C ARG A 185 -12.78 3.14 -13.06
N ASP A 186 -11.50 3.25 -12.70
CA ASP A 186 -10.47 3.76 -13.61
C ASP A 186 -10.27 2.83 -14.80
N TRP A 187 -10.29 1.51 -14.59
CA TRP A 187 -10.16 0.53 -15.67
C TRP A 187 -11.35 0.60 -16.66
N ILE A 188 -12.58 0.75 -16.17
CA ILE A 188 -13.79 0.87 -17.01
C ILE A 188 -13.71 2.07 -17.94
N ARG A 189 -13.00 3.14 -17.56
CA ARG A 189 -12.82 4.33 -18.39
C ARG A 189 -11.79 4.13 -19.50
N GLN A 190 -10.83 3.24 -19.30
CA GLN A 190 -9.75 2.95 -20.24
C GLN A 190 -10.15 1.83 -21.23
N LYS A 191 -11.26 2.03 -21.95
CA LYS A 191 -11.87 1.03 -22.84
C LYS A 191 -10.99 0.62 -24.03
N ASP A 192 -10.04 1.47 -24.41
CA ASP A 192 -9.16 1.25 -25.55
C ASP A 192 -7.93 0.40 -25.19
N ASP A 193 -7.64 0.19 -23.89
CA ASP A 193 -6.59 -0.70 -23.42
C ASP A 193 -7.19 -2.03 -22.96
N LEU A 194 -6.97 -3.08 -23.76
CA LEU A 194 -7.49 -4.43 -23.50
C LEU A 194 -7.02 -5.00 -22.16
N ASP A 195 -5.87 -4.58 -21.63
CA ASP A 195 -5.40 -5.05 -20.34
C ASP A 195 -6.41 -4.69 -19.25
N PHE A 196 -6.93 -3.45 -19.24
CA PHE A 196 -7.95 -3.01 -18.29
C PHE A 196 -9.30 -3.65 -18.52
N VAL A 197 -9.68 -3.87 -19.78
CA VAL A 197 -10.93 -4.57 -20.13
C VAL A 197 -10.90 -6.00 -19.57
N ILE A 198 -9.80 -6.70 -19.75
CA ILE A 198 -9.62 -8.08 -19.27
C ILE A 198 -9.56 -8.13 -17.74
N ALA A 199 -8.83 -7.22 -17.10
CA ALA A 199 -8.78 -7.13 -15.64
C ALA A 199 -10.18 -6.91 -15.04
N ASN A 200 -10.99 -6.02 -15.65
CA ASN A 200 -12.36 -5.80 -15.23
C ASN A 200 -13.25 -7.03 -15.45
N SER A 201 -13.15 -7.69 -16.59
CA SER A 201 -13.89 -8.92 -16.89
C SER A 201 -13.58 -10.04 -15.91
N ALA A 202 -12.31 -10.23 -15.55
CA ALA A 202 -11.86 -11.20 -14.56
C ALA A 202 -12.46 -10.93 -13.18
N PHE A 203 -12.51 -9.66 -12.81
CA PHE A 203 -13.06 -9.19 -11.57
C PHE A 203 -14.55 -9.48 -11.45
N GLU A 204 -15.34 -9.14 -12.48
CA GLU A 204 -16.78 -9.39 -12.52
C GLU A 204 -17.10 -10.89 -12.59
N TYR A 205 -16.33 -11.64 -13.37
CA TYR A 205 -16.44 -13.09 -13.44
C TYR A 205 -16.28 -13.73 -12.05
N THR A 206 -15.24 -13.34 -11.31
CA THR A 206 -14.97 -13.89 -9.99
C THR A 206 -16.08 -13.57 -8.98
N ARG A 207 -16.61 -12.36 -9.01
CA ARG A 207 -17.74 -11.95 -8.15
C ARG A 207 -18.99 -12.80 -8.39
N ARG A 208 -19.24 -13.13 -9.64
CA ARG A 208 -20.38 -13.97 -10.02
C ARG A 208 -20.19 -15.43 -9.62
N MET A 209 -18.95 -15.95 -9.73
CA MET A 209 -18.66 -17.38 -9.52
C MET A 209 -18.42 -17.75 -8.05
N ILE A 210 -17.88 -16.85 -7.27
CA ILE A 210 -17.47 -17.09 -5.87
C ILE A 210 -18.14 -16.05 -4.99
N SER A 211 -19.14 -16.48 -4.21
CA SER A 211 -19.81 -15.62 -3.24
C SER A 211 -18.89 -15.18 -2.09
N PRO A 212 -19.17 -14.04 -1.40
CA PRO A 212 -18.34 -13.57 -0.29
C PRO A 212 -18.19 -14.58 0.87
N ASP A 213 -19.19 -15.40 1.08
CA ASP A 213 -19.30 -16.43 2.11
C ASP A 213 -18.88 -17.84 1.62
N ALA A 214 -18.27 -17.93 0.45
CA ALA A 214 -17.83 -19.21 -0.09
C ALA A 214 -16.83 -19.90 0.85
N PRO A 215 -16.97 -21.21 1.11
CA PRO A 215 -16.05 -21.94 1.97
C PRO A 215 -14.64 -22.01 1.33
N ASN A 216 -13.62 -22.07 2.19
CA ASN A 216 -12.21 -22.00 1.79
C ASN A 216 -11.80 -23.04 0.73
N HIS A 217 -12.32 -24.28 0.83
CA HIS A 217 -12.03 -25.33 -0.16
C HIS A 217 -12.55 -24.96 -1.57
N LYS A 218 -13.69 -24.28 -1.66
CA LYS A 218 -14.23 -23.78 -2.95
C LYS A 218 -13.35 -22.69 -3.52
N ILE A 219 -12.86 -21.78 -2.67
CA ILE A 219 -11.92 -20.73 -3.05
C ILE A 219 -10.60 -21.35 -3.54
N ALA A 220 -10.04 -22.30 -2.81
CA ALA A 220 -8.81 -23.01 -3.18
C ALA A 220 -8.95 -23.73 -4.53
N LYS A 221 -10.06 -24.44 -4.75
CA LYS A 221 -10.33 -25.12 -6.02
C LYS A 221 -10.44 -24.11 -7.18
N PHE A 222 -11.13 -23.01 -6.97
CA PHE A 222 -11.24 -21.94 -7.97
C PHE A 222 -9.88 -21.35 -8.35
N ILE A 223 -9.00 -21.10 -7.37
CA ILE A 223 -7.64 -20.60 -7.63
C ILE A 223 -6.85 -21.55 -8.50
N VAL A 224 -6.91 -22.85 -8.24
CA VAL A 224 -6.23 -23.86 -9.05
C VAL A 224 -6.75 -23.90 -10.48
N SER A 225 -8.04 -23.66 -10.70
CA SER A 225 -8.69 -23.67 -12.02
C SER A 225 -8.51 -22.36 -12.80
N LEU A 226 -7.94 -21.29 -12.22
CA LEU A 226 -7.83 -19.99 -12.87
C LEU A 226 -7.11 -19.99 -14.23
N PRO A 227 -6.02 -20.75 -14.45
CA PRO A 227 -5.38 -20.77 -15.77
C PRO A 227 -6.30 -21.30 -16.87
N GLU A 228 -7.06 -22.35 -16.57
CA GLU A 228 -8.04 -22.91 -17.50
C GLU A 228 -9.20 -21.96 -17.75
N ILE A 229 -9.75 -21.37 -16.70
CA ILE A 229 -10.82 -20.39 -16.75
C ILE A 229 -10.39 -19.18 -17.61
N ALA A 230 -9.18 -18.67 -17.40
CA ALA A 230 -8.65 -17.55 -18.18
C ALA A 230 -8.63 -17.86 -19.68
N SER A 231 -8.08 -19.02 -20.07
CA SER A 231 -8.05 -19.46 -21.46
C SER A 231 -9.45 -19.58 -22.07
N GLN A 232 -10.40 -20.16 -21.35
CA GLN A 232 -11.78 -20.30 -21.80
C GLN A 232 -12.48 -18.93 -21.98
N GLN A 233 -12.28 -18.01 -21.02
CA GLN A 233 -12.91 -16.70 -21.08
C GLN A 233 -12.35 -15.84 -22.22
N LEU A 234 -11.04 -15.85 -22.46
CA LEU A 234 -10.43 -15.16 -23.59
C LEU A 234 -10.92 -15.72 -24.93
N SER A 235 -11.05 -17.04 -25.05
CA SER A 235 -11.61 -17.69 -26.25
C SER A 235 -13.06 -17.28 -26.49
N GLN A 236 -13.89 -17.24 -25.45
CA GLN A 236 -15.29 -16.80 -25.55
C GLN A 236 -15.41 -15.32 -25.99
N LEU A 237 -14.45 -14.48 -25.57
CA LEU A 237 -14.40 -13.08 -25.97
C LEU A 237 -13.74 -12.86 -27.34
N SER A 238 -13.28 -13.93 -28.01
CA SER A 238 -12.50 -13.86 -29.25
C SER A 238 -11.28 -12.96 -29.18
N ILE A 239 -10.64 -12.88 -28.01
CA ILE A 239 -9.43 -12.09 -27.80
C ILE A 239 -8.21 -12.94 -28.15
N LEU A 240 -7.44 -12.46 -29.13
CA LEU A 240 -6.14 -13.04 -29.47
C LEU A 240 -5.09 -12.62 -28.46
N GLU A 241 -4.24 -13.56 -28.05
CA GLU A 241 -3.17 -13.29 -27.10
C GLU A 241 -2.11 -12.34 -27.68
N LYS A 242 -1.39 -11.64 -26.80
CA LYS A 242 -0.29 -10.78 -27.18
C LYS A 242 0.84 -11.55 -27.84
N PRO A 243 1.57 -10.92 -28.79
CA PRO A 243 2.81 -11.50 -29.32
C PRO A 243 3.87 -11.66 -28.21
N PRO A 244 4.93 -12.45 -28.43
CA PRO A 244 6.07 -12.51 -27.53
C PRO A 244 6.60 -11.11 -27.18
N PHE A 245 7.14 -10.97 -25.97
CA PHE A 245 7.67 -9.70 -25.47
C PHE A 245 8.89 -9.23 -26.29
N ALA A 246 8.88 -7.97 -26.68
CA ALA A 246 10.03 -7.31 -27.27
C ALA A 246 10.66 -6.33 -26.27
N PRO A 247 11.98 -6.41 -25.99
CA PRO A 247 12.67 -5.51 -25.03
C PRO A 247 12.43 -4.02 -25.31
N GLN A 248 12.17 -3.64 -26.57
CA GLN A 248 11.86 -2.28 -26.96
C GLN A 248 10.59 -1.75 -26.26
N GLU A 249 9.60 -2.60 -25.97
CA GLU A 249 8.39 -2.19 -25.25
C GLU A 249 8.72 -1.64 -23.86
N ALA A 250 9.71 -2.25 -23.15
CA ALA A 250 10.16 -1.74 -21.87
C ALA A 250 10.93 -0.43 -22.01
N LEU A 251 11.77 -0.29 -23.02
CA LEU A 251 12.53 0.93 -23.26
C LEU A 251 11.61 2.11 -23.62
N ASP A 252 10.58 1.88 -24.41
CA ASP A 252 9.58 2.87 -24.77
C ASP A 252 8.77 3.32 -23.53
N LEU A 253 8.43 2.38 -22.65
CA LEU A 253 7.77 2.68 -21.38
C LEU A 253 8.64 3.56 -20.50
N ILE A 254 9.92 3.21 -20.33
CA ILE A 254 10.89 3.98 -19.52
C ILE A 254 11.02 5.40 -20.06
N THR A 255 11.10 5.54 -21.39
CA THR A 255 11.19 6.84 -22.06
C THR A 255 9.93 7.67 -21.81
N LYS A 256 8.74 7.05 -21.93
CA LYS A 256 7.44 7.69 -21.71
C LYS A 256 7.29 8.22 -20.29
N PHE A 257 7.74 7.45 -19.28
CA PHE A 257 7.65 7.85 -17.87
C PHE A 257 8.81 8.72 -17.41
N ASN A 258 9.81 8.96 -18.27
CA ASN A 258 10.98 9.84 -18.03
C ASN A 258 11.65 9.61 -16.66
N PHE A 259 11.92 8.35 -16.32
CA PHE A 259 12.50 7.98 -15.03
C PHE A 259 14.00 8.38 -14.87
N LYS A 260 14.68 8.74 -15.98
CA LYS A 260 16.02 9.31 -15.93
C LYS A 260 15.92 10.81 -15.62
N GLY A 261 15.99 11.17 -14.35
CA GLY A 261 16.15 12.56 -13.94
C GLY A 261 15.20 13.11 -12.89
N LYS A 262 14.16 12.38 -12.48
CA LYS A 262 13.45 12.72 -11.25
C LYS A 262 14.05 11.91 -10.09
N ASP A 263 14.73 12.61 -9.22
CA ASP A 263 15.21 12.07 -7.95
C ASP A 263 14.04 11.49 -7.19
N TRP A 264 13.84 10.16 -7.27
CA TRP A 264 12.75 9.46 -6.60
C TRP A 264 12.81 9.64 -5.08
N ASN A 265 13.96 10.10 -4.58
CA ASN A 265 14.16 10.40 -3.17
C ASN A 265 13.63 11.77 -2.76
N GLN A 266 13.19 12.61 -3.69
CA GLN A 266 12.68 13.97 -3.41
C GLN A 266 11.27 14.21 -3.93
N LYS A 267 10.37 13.23 -3.89
CA LYS A 267 8.96 13.55 -4.10
C LYS A 267 8.53 14.49 -2.98
N MET A 268 7.94 15.62 -3.36
CA MET A 268 7.33 16.59 -2.46
C MET A 268 6.52 15.86 -1.38
N LYS A 269 6.86 16.10 -0.11
CA LYS A 269 6.10 15.50 1.01
C LYS A 269 4.73 16.16 1.12
N VAL A 270 3.72 15.35 1.48
CA VAL A 270 2.35 15.83 1.68
C VAL A 270 1.88 15.42 3.08
N PHE A 271 1.60 16.40 3.92
CA PHE A 271 1.24 16.18 5.31
C PHE A 271 -0.21 16.57 5.58
N GLY A 272 -1.02 15.61 6.01
CA GLY A 272 -2.40 15.86 6.47
C GLY A 272 -2.43 16.16 7.96
N ILE A 273 -2.49 17.44 8.30
CA ILE A 273 -2.33 17.97 9.66
C ILE A 273 -3.66 18.28 10.37
N GLY A 274 -4.78 17.79 9.85
CA GLY A 274 -6.06 17.85 10.52
C GLY A 274 -6.12 16.98 11.77
N LEU A 275 -6.96 17.37 12.73
CA LEU A 275 -7.21 16.60 13.94
C LEU A 275 -7.93 15.28 13.60
N SER A 276 -7.81 14.28 14.48
CA SER A 276 -8.58 13.03 14.29
C SER A 276 -10.07 13.32 14.14
N ARG A 277 -10.77 12.56 13.29
CA ARG A 277 -12.21 12.66 13.01
C ARG A 277 -12.63 13.86 12.13
N THR A 278 -11.69 14.56 11.52
CA THR A 278 -11.96 15.63 10.51
C THR A 278 -11.91 15.13 9.05
N GLY A 279 -11.90 13.81 8.82
CA GLY A 279 -11.84 13.25 7.45
C GLY A 279 -10.43 12.80 7.02
N THR A 280 -9.47 12.71 7.94
CA THR A 280 -8.06 12.36 7.67
C THR A 280 -7.88 11.01 6.96
N LYS A 281 -8.74 9.99 7.23
CA LYS A 281 -8.73 8.73 6.49
C LYS A 281 -9.15 8.89 5.03
N SER A 282 -10.19 9.66 4.79
CA SER A 282 -10.67 9.97 3.44
C SER A 282 -9.61 10.76 2.66
N LEU A 283 -8.94 11.72 3.32
CA LEU A 283 -7.80 12.42 2.76
C LEU A 283 -6.66 11.46 2.38
N THR A 284 -6.28 10.54 3.27
CA THR A 284 -5.22 9.56 2.96
C THR A 284 -5.55 8.73 1.72
N MET A 285 -6.81 8.27 1.61
CA MET A 285 -7.24 7.53 0.44
C MET A 285 -7.21 8.40 -0.81
N ALA A 286 -7.69 9.62 -0.73
CA ALA A 286 -7.66 10.56 -1.84
C ALA A 286 -6.22 10.80 -2.33
N LEU A 287 -5.29 11.06 -1.42
CA LEU A 287 -3.87 11.25 -1.75
C LEU A 287 -3.26 10.01 -2.41
N ASN A 288 -3.57 8.82 -1.88
CA ASN A 288 -3.07 7.57 -2.45
C ASN A 288 -3.67 7.29 -3.83
N ASN A 289 -4.90 7.72 -4.10
CA ASN A 289 -5.54 7.55 -5.40
C ASN A 289 -4.91 8.41 -6.49
N ILE A 290 -4.48 9.60 -6.15
CA ILE A 290 -3.79 10.51 -7.10
C ILE A 290 -2.27 10.27 -7.17
N GLY A 291 -1.80 9.13 -6.64
CA GLY A 291 -0.42 8.67 -6.80
C GLY A 291 0.56 9.12 -5.71
N ASN A 292 0.09 9.69 -4.58
CA ASN A 292 0.93 9.88 -3.41
C ASN A 292 0.88 8.63 -2.52
N ASN A 293 2.02 8.21 -1.99
CA ASN A 293 2.09 7.09 -1.07
C ASN A 293 2.08 7.62 0.38
N VAL A 294 0.89 7.83 0.94
CA VAL A 294 0.71 8.45 2.25
C VAL A 294 0.20 7.43 3.26
N ILE A 295 0.77 7.43 4.47
CA ILE A 295 0.34 6.58 5.57
C ILE A 295 -0.58 7.33 6.52
N HIS A 296 -1.69 6.68 6.92
CA HIS A 296 -2.61 7.20 7.93
C HIS A 296 -2.25 6.68 9.31
N TYR A 297 -2.01 7.58 10.26
CA TYR A 297 -1.82 7.25 11.67
C TYR A 297 -0.83 6.08 11.86
N PRO A 298 0.47 6.24 11.50
CA PRO A 298 1.45 5.20 11.74
C PRO A 298 1.49 4.87 13.23
N ASN A 299 1.35 3.58 13.56
CA ASN A 299 1.10 3.11 14.91
C ASN A 299 2.05 1.99 15.36
N ASP A 300 3.19 1.89 14.72
CA ASP A 300 4.24 0.95 15.07
C ASP A 300 5.09 1.44 16.26
N GLN A 301 5.82 0.52 16.87
CA GLN A 301 6.65 0.80 18.05
C GLN A 301 7.80 1.79 17.75
N LYS A 302 8.28 1.83 16.50
CA LYS A 302 9.34 2.75 16.11
C LYS A 302 8.82 4.18 16.06
N THR A 303 7.65 4.40 15.49
CA THR A 303 6.96 5.70 15.49
C THR A 303 6.75 6.20 16.93
N LEU A 304 6.34 5.32 17.85
CA LEU A 304 6.21 5.69 19.27
C LEU A 304 7.55 6.16 19.87
N LYS A 305 8.64 5.43 19.64
CA LYS A 305 9.97 5.79 20.14
C LYS A 305 10.45 7.13 19.54
N GLU A 306 10.22 7.35 18.27
CA GLU A 306 10.56 8.61 17.56
C GLU A 306 9.79 9.80 18.17
N LEU A 307 8.49 9.65 18.41
CA LEU A 307 7.67 10.67 19.07
C LEU A 307 8.17 11.00 20.49
N ILE A 308 8.45 9.99 21.31
CA ILE A 308 8.97 10.17 22.66
C ILE A 308 10.34 10.86 22.64
N ALA A 309 11.18 10.54 21.65
CA ALA A 309 12.50 11.16 21.49
C ALA A 309 12.45 12.56 20.87
N GLY A 310 11.28 13.07 20.48
CA GLY A 310 11.16 14.35 19.75
C GLY A 310 11.78 14.31 18.35
N ASN A 311 11.93 13.13 17.77
CA ASN A 311 12.45 12.97 16.40
C ASN A 311 11.29 12.99 15.39
N TYR A 312 11.08 14.11 14.75
CA TYR A 312 10.02 14.30 13.75
C TYR A 312 10.47 13.94 12.33
N ASN A 313 11.73 13.58 12.12
CA ASN A 313 12.18 12.92 10.89
C ASN A 313 11.83 11.43 10.96
N PHE A 314 10.53 11.16 10.94
CA PHE A 314 10.00 9.80 11.08
C PHE A 314 10.60 8.85 10.05
N SER A 315 11.08 7.72 10.50
CA SER A 315 11.69 6.71 9.62
C SER A 315 10.73 6.17 8.56
N CYS A 316 9.42 6.18 8.81
CA CYS A 316 8.43 5.81 7.81
C CYS A 316 8.42 6.78 6.61
N LEU A 317 8.87 8.04 6.75
CA LEU A 317 9.00 8.99 5.65
C LEU A 317 10.10 8.66 4.65
N GLN A 318 10.97 7.71 4.94
CA GLN A 318 11.86 7.12 3.94
C GLN A 318 11.09 6.33 2.87
N ASN A 319 9.92 5.82 3.21
CA ASN A 319 9.12 4.93 2.39
C ASN A 319 7.76 5.51 1.99
N PHE A 320 7.32 6.58 2.67
CA PHE A 320 6.06 7.26 2.40
C PHE A 320 6.30 8.70 1.95
N ASP A 321 5.44 9.16 1.06
CA ASP A 321 5.43 10.55 0.60
C ASP A 321 4.81 11.49 1.64
N GLY A 322 4.20 10.95 2.71
CA GLY A 322 3.61 11.74 3.77
C GLY A 322 2.90 10.94 4.85
N ILE A 323 2.41 11.66 5.84
CA ILE A 323 1.64 11.13 6.97
C ILE A 323 0.38 11.98 7.15
N THR A 324 -0.68 11.36 7.64
CA THR A 324 -1.92 12.08 8.01
C THR A 324 -2.35 11.71 9.43
N ASP A 325 -3.24 12.54 9.98
CA ASP A 325 -3.83 12.42 11.33
C ASP A 325 -2.91 12.94 12.46
N ILE A 326 -3.33 12.74 13.70
CA ILE A 326 -2.74 13.33 14.90
C ILE A 326 -1.30 12.92 15.18
N THR A 327 -0.77 11.91 14.53
CA THR A 327 0.65 11.56 14.65
C THR A 327 1.55 12.73 14.29
N ILE A 328 1.10 13.61 13.39
CA ILE A 328 1.89 14.74 12.93
C ILE A 328 1.19 16.08 13.07
N ALA A 329 -0.10 16.11 13.36
CA ALA A 329 -0.88 17.34 13.39
C ALA A 329 -0.25 18.46 14.25
N PRO A 330 0.31 18.22 15.45
CA PRO A 330 0.92 19.30 16.25
C PRO A 330 2.34 19.66 15.82
N PHE A 331 2.96 18.88 14.90
CA PHE A 331 4.38 19.02 14.55
C PHE A 331 4.61 19.60 13.14
N TYR A 332 3.60 20.27 12.56
CA TYR A 332 3.68 20.84 11.21
C TYR A 332 4.85 21.82 11.02
N ALA A 333 5.16 22.62 12.03
CA ALA A 333 6.27 23.58 11.96
C ALA A 333 7.65 22.91 11.93
N GLN A 334 7.80 21.76 12.63
CA GLN A 334 9.02 20.96 12.60
C GLN A 334 9.16 20.21 11.28
N LEU A 335 8.05 19.67 10.78
CA LEU A 335 8.02 18.96 9.49
C LEU A 335 8.33 19.92 8.34
N ASP A 336 7.81 21.12 8.35
CA ASP A 336 8.09 22.16 7.35
C ASP A 336 9.58 22.53 7.29
N LYS A 337 10.25 22.59 8.44
CA LYS A 337 11.71 22.83 8.52
C LYS A 337 12.53 21.62 8.03
N LEU A 338 12.08 20.41 8.30
CA LEU A 338 12.79 19.17 7.92
C LEU A 338 12.59 18.83 6.45
N PHE A 339 11.45 19.19 5.88
CA PHE A 339 11.07 18.89 4.51
C PHE A 339 10.62 20.17 3.79
N PRO A 340 11.56 21.04 3.38
CA PRO A 340 11.24 22.23 2.60
C PRO A 340 10.43 21.86 1.36
N ASP A 341 9.56 22.74 0.89
CA ASP A 341 8.67 22.54 -0.27
C ASP A 341 7.55 21.51 -0.07
N SER A 342 7.32 21.05 1.15
CA SER A 342 6.18 20.18 1.47
C SER A 342 4.84 20.89 1.33
N LYS A 343 3.81 20.11 1.05
CA LYS A 343 2.42 20.58 1.06
C LYS A 343 1.71 20.10 2.33
N PHE A 344 0.96 21.00 2.94
CA PHE A 344 0.20 20.74 4.15
C PHE A 344 -1.29 20.83 3.89
N ILE A 345 -2.07 19.92 4.44
CA ILE A 345 -3.51 19.85 4.25
C ILE A 345 -4.17 19.80 5.61
N LEU A 346 -4.88 20.87 5.95
CA LEU A 346 -5.66 20.99 7.18
C LEU A 346 -7.11 20.58 6.89
N THR A 347 -7.47 19.37 7.33
CA THR A 347 -8.86 18.91 7.23
C THR A 347 -9.69 19.50 8.37
N LEU A 348 -10.86 20.03 8.02
CA LEU A 348 -11.83 20.61 8.96
C LEU A 348 -13.09 19.75 9.06
N ARG A 349 -13.87 20.07 10.08
CA ARG A 349 -15.24 19.58 10.28
C ARG A 349 -15.99 20.58 11.16
N ASP A 350 -17.33 20.68 11.03
CA ASP A 350 -18.12 21.39 12.00
C ASP A 350 -17.76 20.99 13.43
N ARG A 351 -17.49 21.98 14.30
CA ARG A 351 -16.96 21.71 15.65
C ARG A 351 -17.87 20.86 16.50
N LYS A 352 -19.20 21.08 16.46
CA LYS A 352 -20.15 20.28 17.23
C LYS A 352 -20.21 18.83 16.74
N ALA A 353 -20.23 18.65 15.42
CA ALA A 353 -20.20 17.35 14.78
C ALA A 353 -18.86 16.62 15.03
N TRP A 354 -17.76 17.38 15.11
CA TRP A 354 -16.43 16.85 15.44
C TRP A 354 -16.40 16.36 16.89
N LEU A 355 -16.83 17.16 17.86
CA LEU A 355 -16.87 16.80 19.28
C LEU A 355 -17.66 15.51 19.50
N LYS A 356 -18.89 15.43 18.95
CA LYS A 356 -19.69 14.22 19.02
C LYS A 356 -18.99 12.99 18.44
N SER A 357 -18.36 13.14 17.28
CA SER A 357 -17.64 12.04 16.63
C SER A 357 -16.39 11.61 17.42
N LEU A 358 -15.72 12.54 18.09
CA LEU A 358 -14.55 12.27 18.92
C LEU A 358 -14.98 11.57 20.22
N GLU A 359 -16.06 12.02 20.86
CA GLU A 359 -16.63 11.40 22.06
C GLU A 359 -17.00 9.94 21.78
N ASP A 360 -17.78 9.69 20.72
CA ASP A 360 -18.15 8.33 20.31
C ASP A 360 -16.91 7.46 20.06
N SER A 361 -15.88 8.01 19.42
CA SER A 361 -14.63 7.31 19.14
C SER A 361 -13.83 6.97 20.39
N TRP A 362 -13.79 7.87 21.39
CA TRP A 362 -13.04 7.67 22.61
C TRP A 362 -13.79 6.73 23.59
N ARG A 363 -15.11 6.80 23.61
CA ARG A 363 -15.96 5.87 24.38
C ARG A 363 -15.78 4.42 23.89
N ASN A 364 -15.68 4.22 22.58
CA ASN A 364 -15.47 2.90 21.99
C ASN A 364 -14.02 2.39 22.04
N LYS A 365 -13.09 3.25 22.45
CA LYS A 365 -11.66 2.93 22.58
C LYS A 365 -11.11 3.50 23.89
N PRO A 366 -11.61 2.98 25.04
CA PRO A 366 -11.11 3.44 26.34
C PRO A 366 -9.62 3.19 26.45
N LEU A 367 -8.93 4.03 27.21
CA LEU A 367 -7.55 3.76 27.62
C LEU A 367 -7.64 2.78 28.79
N ILE A 368 -7.16 1.58 28.56
CA ILE A 368 -6.94 0.58 29.60
C ILE A 368 -5.52 0.80 30.08
N ASP A 369 -5.30 0.70 31.39
CA ASP A 369 -3.96 0.82 31.96
C ASP A 369 -3.16 -0.46 31.66
N ASP A 370 -2.58 -0.49 30.47
CA ASP A 370 -1.67 -1.53 30.01
C ASP A 370 -0.42 -0.89 29.43
N SER A 371 0.54 -0.67 30.31
CA SER A 371 1.82 -0.06 29.98
C SER A 371 2.72 -0.93 29.10
N SER A 372 2.40 -2.20 28.91
CA SER A 372 3.12 -3.12 28.02
C SER A 372 2.71 -2.98 26.56
N ASN A 373 1.51 -2.45 26.27
CA ASN A 373 0.95 -2.34 24.93
C ASN A 373 1.33 -1.02 24.26
N HIS A 374 2.25 -1.08 23.30
CA HIS A 374 2.72 0.10 22.59
C HIS A 374 1.61 0.90 21.87
N LEU A 375 0.50 0.28 21.46
CA LEU A 375 -0.64 0.99 20.84
C LEU A 375 -1.38 1.85 21.88
N ILE A 376 -1.44 1.40 23.12
CA ILE A 376 -2.05 2.16 24.22
C ILE A 376 -1.12 3.31 24.59
N GLN A 377 0.18 3.05 24.74
CA GLN A 377 1.18 4.09 24.98
C GLN A 377 1.17 5.16 23.88
N LEU A 378 1.19 4.76 22.63
CA LEU A 378 1.11 5.69 21.49
C LEU A 378 -0.15 6.56 21.57
N ARG A 379 -1.29 5.96 21.89
CA ARG A 379 -2.56 6.70 22.03
C ARG A 379 -2.52 7.71 23.17
N ILE A 380 -1.92 7.37 24.30
CA ILE A 380 -1.71 8.28 25.43
C ILE A 380 -0.81 9.43 25.00
N VAL A 381 0.36 9.13 24.43
CA VAL A 381 1.32 10.14 23.98
C VAL A 381 0.66 11.11 22.99
N LEU A 382 -0.04 10.60 22.00
CA LEU A 382 -0.69 11.45 20.98
C LEU A 382 -1.86 12.24 21.55
N ARG A 383 -2.70 11.66 22.43
CA ARG A 383 -3.79 12.42 23.07
C ARG A 383 -3.23 13.54 23.95
N MET A 384 -2.18 13.30 24.70
CA MET A 384 -1.54 14.33 25.52
C MET A 384 -0.86 15.40 24.65
N ALA A 385 -0.11 15.02 23.62
CA ALA A 385 0.58 15.96 22.74
C ALA A 385 -0.39 16.86 21.96
N VAL A 386 -1.52 16.32 21.51
CA VAL A 386 -2.48 17.04 20.65
C VAL A 386 -3.54 17.75 21.48
N TYR A 387 -4.17 17.04 22.42
CA TYR A 387 -5.37 17.52 23.11
C TYR A 387 -5.11 17.98 24.55
N GLY A 388 -3.97 17.56 25.14
CA GLY A 388 -3.63 17.82 26.54
C GLY A 388 -4.56 17.10 27.51
N THR A 389 -5.28 16.07 27.06
CA THR A 389 -6.15 15.22 27.88
C THR A 389 -6.29 13.84 27.27
N CYS A 390 -6.42 12.84 28.11
CA CYS A 390 -6.70 11.46 27.72
C CYS A 390 -8.18 11.08 27.83
N VAL A 391 -8.98 11.87 28.53
CA VAL A 391 -10.42 11.70 28.70
C VAL A 391 -11.18 12.78 27.95
N PHE A 392 -12.42 12.46 27.51
CA PHE A 392 -13.24 13.43 26.83
C PHE A 392 -13.60 14.59 27.79
N ASN A 393 -13.28 15.80 27.36
CA ASN A 393 -13.65 17.05 28.02
C ASN A 393 -13.99 18.06 26.92
N GLU A 394 -15.25 18.41 26.82
CA GLU A 394 -15.78 19.22 25.70
C GLU A 394 -15.13 20.62 25.66
N GLU A 395 -14.99 21.29 26.81
CA GLU A 395 -14.40 22.61 26.89
C GLU A 395 -12.93 22.60 26.42
N ARG A 396 -12.13 21.67 26.97
CA ARG A 396 -10.73 21.52 26.57
C ARG A 396 -10.57 21.19 25.09
N LEU A 397 -11.37 20.28 24.58
CA LEU A 397 -11.30 19.84 23.19
C LEU A 397 -11.76 20.97 22.24
N SER A 398 -12.80 21.72 22.60
CA SER A 398 -13.23 22.89 21.83
C SER A 398 -12.12 23.93 21.74
N TYR A 399 -11.48 24.24 22.86
CA TYR A 399 -10.35 25.17 22.90
C TYR A 399 -9.19 24.71 22.01
N VAL A 400 -8.82 23.41 22.09
CA VAL A 400 -7.72 22.86 21.28
C VAL A 400 -8.07 22.87 19.79
N TYR A 401 -9.31 22.58 19.43
CA TYR A 401 -9.77 22.65 18.03
C TYR A 401 -9.56 24.06 17.45
N ASP A 402 -10.05 25.09 18.14
CA ASP A 402 -9.94 26.46 17.69
C ASP A 402 -8.48 26.95 17.67
N LEU A 403 -7.70 26.56 18.69
CA LEU A 403 -6.28 26.91 18.78
C LEU A 403 -5.45 26.28 17.67
N HIS A 404 -5.67 24.99 17.37
CA HIS A 404 -4.94 24.27 16.31
C HIS A 404 -5.20 24.93 14.94
N TYR A 405 -6.48 25.19 14.64
CA TYR A 405 -6.87 25.86 13.41
C TYR A 405 -6.20 27.24 13.28
N LYS A 406 -6.32 28.07 14.31
CA LYS A 406 -5.72 29.41 14.34
C LYS A 406 -4.21 29.35 14.14
N ASN A 407 -3.51 28.49 14.89
CA ASN A 407 -2.05 28.41 14.85
C ASN A 407 -1.54 27.93 13.48
N VAL A 408 -2.22 26.98 12.84
CA VAL A 408 -1.86 26.51 11.49
C VAL A 408 -2.03 27.64 10.47
N LEU A 409 -3.16 28.34 10.50
CA LEU A 409 -3.38 29.48 9.59
C LEU A 409 -2.36 30.61 9.80
N ASP A 410 -2.08 30.97 11.06
CA ASP A 410 -1.09 31.99 11.39
C ASP A 410 0.32 31.61 10.91
N TYR A 411 0.68 30.32 11.02
CA TYR A 411 1.99 29.82 10.59
C TYR A 411 2.19 29.88 9.07
N PHE A 412 1.16 29.55 8.31
CA PHE A 412 1.24 29.52 6.84
C PHE A 412 0.70 30.79 6.16
N LYS A 413 0.34 31.84 6.90
CA LYS A 413 -0.31 33.06 6.37
C LYS A 413 0.42 33.70 5.20
N ASP A 414 1.77 33.68 5.24
CA ASP A 414 2.62 34.28 4.20
C ASP A 414 3.02 33.29 3.10
N ARG A 415 2.50 32.04 3.15
CA ARG A 415 2.77 30.95 2.19
C ARG A 415 1.50 30.16 1.88
N PRO A 416 0.47 30.81 1.31
CA PRO A 416 -0.83 30.16 1.05
C PRO A 416 -0.72 28.98 0.07
N GLU A 417 0.30 28.96 -0.77
CA GLU A 417 0.60 27.87 -1.69
C GLU A 417 1.07 26.59 -0.97
N SER A 418 1.48 26.68 0.29
CA SER A 418 1.96 25.53 1.10
C SER A 418 0.86 24.87 1.92
N LEU A 419 -0.30 25.54 2.10
CA LEU A 419 -1.40 25.04 2.93
C LEU A 419 -2.72 24.99 2.14
N LEU A 420 -3.37 23.81 2.14
CA LEU A 420 -4.76 23.65 1.77
C LEU A 420 -5.63 23.48 3.01
N VAL A 421 -6.71 24.26 3.09
CA VAL A 421 -7.79 24.06 4.07
C VAL A 421 -8.99 23.42 3.36
N ILE A 422 -9.44 22.25 3.85
CA ILE A 422 -10.49 21.48 3.18
C ILE A 422 -11.47 20.85 4.18
N ASN A 423 -12.78 20.97 3.91
CA ASN A 423 -13.84 20.33 4.70
C ASN A 423 -14.43 19.12 3.95
N ILE A 424 -13.72 17.99 4.01
CA ILE A 424 -14.13 16.73 3.38
C ILE A 424 -15.47 16.24 3.95
N CYS A 425 -15.74 16.51 5.23
CA CYS A 425 -16.96 16.05 5.89
C CYS A 425 -18.21 16.79 5.39
N ASP A 426 -18.03 17.93 4.75
CA ASP A 426 -19.08 18.78 4.17
C ASP A 426 -19.12 18.74 2.63
N GLY A 427 -18.40 17.76 2.05
CA GLY A 427 -18.45 17.47 0.62
C GLY A 427 -17.36 18.10 -0.23
N GLU A 428 -16.43 18.87 0.32
CA GLU A 428 -15.27 19.36 -0.42
C GLU A 428 -14.34 18.20 -0.80
N GLY A 429 -13.74 18.26 -1.99
CA GLY A 429 -13.03 17.12 -2.54
C GLY A 429 -11.98 17.46 -3.59
N TRP A 430 -12.09 16.82 -4.75
CA TRP A 430 -11.10 16.86 -5.81
C TRP A 430 -10.87 18.25 -6.39
N GLU A 431 -11.90 19.07 -6.44
CA GLU A 431 -11.87 20.44 -6.97
C GLU A 431 -10.93 21.38 -6.19
N LYS A 432 -10.65 21.05 -4.91
CA LYS A 432 -9.64 21.75 -4.10
C LYS A 432 -8.32 21.00 -4.03
N LEU A 433 -8.37 19.68 -3.85
CA LEU A 433 -7.19 18.85 -3.60
C LEU A 433 -6.30 18.73 -4.84
N CYS A 434 -6.88 18.46 -6.01
CA CYS A 434 -6.11 18.24 -7.24
C CYS A 434 -5.34 19.48 -7.69
N PRO A 435 -5.96 20.66 -7.83
CA PRO A 435 -5.22 21.87 -8.21
C PRO A 435 -4.11 22.25 -7.22
N PHE A 436 -4.36 22.08 -5.92
CA PHE A 436 -3.36 22.38 -4.89
C PHE A 436 -2.10 21.51 -5.01
N LEU A 437 -2.25 20.28 -5.43
CA LEU A 437 -1.14 19.32 -5.61
C LEU A 437 -0.62 19.24 -7.05
N GLY A 438 -1.20 20.00 -7.97
CA GLY A 438 -0.81 20.01 -9.39
C GLY A 438 -1.26 18.78 -10.17
N TYR A 439 -2.35 18.13 -9.75
CA TYR A 439 -2.96 17.00 -10.45
C TYR A 439 -4.20 17.44 -11.25
N PRO A 440 -4.54 16.75 -12.34
CA PRO A 440 -5.82 16.94 -13.01
C PRO A 440 -6.98 16.55 -12.10
N ILE A 441 -8.09 17.29 -12.19
CA ILE A 441 -9.32 16.94 -11.47
C ILE A 441 -9.87 15.64 -12.03
N THR A 442 -10.28 14.73 -11.14
CA THR A 442 -10.92 13.46 -11.49
C THR A 442 -12.42 13.54 -11.25
N ASP A 443 -13.22 12.89 -12.12
CA ASP A 443 -14.68 12.74 -11.94
C ASP A 443 -15.06 11.65 -10.92
N GLU A 444 -14.07 10.97 -10.32
CA GLU A 444 -14.31 9.96 -9.30
C GLU A 444 -14.96 10.59 -8.07
N PRO A 445 -15.92 9.90 -7.43
CA PRO A 445 -16.41 10.34 -6.13
C PRO A 445 -15.26 10.39 -5.13
N PHE A 446 -15.20 11.49 -4.39
CA PHE A 446 -14.17 11.64 -3.35
C PHE A 446 -14.32 10.53 -2.28
N PRO A 447 -13.22 9.92 -1.82
CA PRO A 447 -13.29 8.82 -0.86
C PRO A 447 -14.02 9.22 0.41
N SER A 448 -15.11 8.53 0.75
CA SER A 448 -15.87 8.75 1.97
C SER A 448 -15.84 7.51 2.84
N ILE A 449 -15.12 7.60 3.97
CA ILE A 449 -15.06 6.53 4.97
C ILE A 449 -15.88 6.96 6.18
N ASN A 450 -16.79 6.09 6.65
CA ASN A 450 -17.63 6.31 7.82
C ASN A 450 -18.79 7.31 7.66
N GLN A 451 -19.30 7.56 6.48
CA GLN A 451 -20.70 8.04 6.42
C GLN A 451 -21.60 6.91 6.89
N LYS A 452 -22.25 7.07 8.06
CA LYS A 452 -23.41 6.26 8.42
C LYS A 452 -24.37 6.36 7.24
N LYS A 453 -24.73 5.25 6.58
CA LYS A 453 -25.82 5.24 5.61
C LYS A 453 -26.98 5.95 6.28
N LYS A 454 -27.39 7.10 5.75
CA LYS A 454 -28.72 7.62 6.02
C LYS A 454 -29.65 6.55 5.47
N LEU A 455 -30.22 5.74 6.34
CA LEU A 455 -31.37 4.92 6.04
C LEU A 455 -32.46 5.92 5.64
N ASN A 456 -32.71 6.03 4.35
CA ASN A 456 -33.89 6.69 3.85
C ASN A 456 -35.07 5.81 4.30
N GLY A 457 -35.60 6.16 5.46
CA GLY A 457 -36.94 5.79 5.83
C GLY A 457 -37.90 6.58 4.96
N ASN A 458 -38.37 5.98 3.90
CA ASN A 458 -39.67 6.30 3.34
C ASN A 458 -40.52 5.08 3.53
N SER A 459 -41.22 5.09 4.66
CA SER A 459 -42.48 4.38 4.82
C SER A 459 -43.55 5.26 4.15
N ASN A 460 -44.16 4.74 3.15
CA ASN A 460 -45.56 4.94 2.82
C ASN A 460 -46.09 3.64 2.23
#